data_082fc69ae39564927c40131aa9a76658
#
_entry.id   082fc69ae39564927c40131aa9a76658
#
_cell.length_a   1.000
_cell.length_b   1.000
_cell.length_c   1.000
_cell.angle_alpha   90.00
_cell.angle_beta   90.00
_cell.angle_gamma   90.00
#
_symmetry.space_group_name_H-M   'P 1'
#
loop_
_entity.id
_entity.type
_entity.pdbx_description
1 polymer ?
#
loop_
_entity_poly.entity_id
_entity_poly.type
_entity_poly.pdbx_seq_one_letter_code
_entity_poly.pdbx_strand_id
1 'polypeptide(L)'
;MNHPADIPNALDLLRTVFGHPAFRGAQAEIVGHVAAGGDALVLMPTGGGKSLCYQLPALLRSGTALVVSPLIALMQDQVAALRQLGVRAALLNSTLSAEQAREVERALRQGERDLLYVAPERLMMPRMLDLLEGLIAPPIDLRGEPVVE
;
A
#
# COMPACT_ATOMS: atom_id res chain seq x y z
N MET A 1 10.45 -4.68 -16.29
CA MET A 1 10.20 -6.08 -16.70
C MET A 1 9.63 -6.80 -15.50
N ASN A 2 8.46 -7.41 -15.64
CA ASN A 2 7.83 -8.13 -14.55
C ASN A 2 8.64 -9.37 -14.20
N HIS A 3 8.87 -9.61 -12.92
CA HIS A 3 9.47 -10.87 -12.50
C HIS A 3 8.50 -12.02 -12.84
N PRO A 4 8.93 -13.07 -13.53
CA PRO A 4 8.02 -14.15 -13.94
C PRO A 4 7.27 -14.83 -12.77
N ALA A 5 7.80 -14.75 -11.56
CA ALA A 5 7.17 -15.28 -10.36
C ALA A 5 6.04 -14.38 -9.83
N ASP A 6 6.03 -13.09 -10.17
CA ASP A 6 5.07 -12.12 -9.60
C ASP A 6 3.69 -12.23 -10.27
N ILE A 7 3.64 -12.55 -11.56
CA ILE A 7 2.38 -12.63 -12.30
C ILE A 7 1.50 -13.79 -11.81
N PRO A 8 2.00 -15.04 -11.63
CA PRO A 8 1.21 -16.12 -11.07
C PRO A 8 0.70 -15.80 -9.65
N ASN A 9 1.55 -15.23 -8.79
CA ASN A 9 1.17 -14.82 -7.44
C ASN A 9 0.12 -13.70 -7.45
N ALA A 10 0.23 -12.74 -8.36
CA ALA A 10 -0.73 -11.67 -8.51
C ALA A 10 -2.11 -12.21 -8.90
N LEU A 11 -2.20 -13.12 -9.85
CA LEU A 11 -3.46 -13.74 -10.27
C LEU A 11 -4.07 -14.58 -9.14
N ASP A 12 -3.26 -15.29 -8.38
CA ASP A 12 -3.72 -16.05 -7.22
C ASP A 12 -4.34 -15.14 -6.16
N LEU A 13 -3.67 -14.04 -5.80
CA LEU A 13 -4.21 -13.05 -4.86
C LEU A 13 -5.47 -12.38 -5.41
N LEU A 14 -5.52 -12.07 -6.69
CA LEU A 14 -6.71 -11.51 -7.33
C LEU A 14 -7.92 -12.41 -7.12
N ARG A 15 -7.74 -13.71 -7.26
CA ARG A 15 -8.81 -14.70 -7.12
C ARG A 15 -9.15 -15.00 -5.67
N THR A 16 -8.15 -15.24 -4.83
CA THR A 16 -8.34 -15.73 -3.46
C THR A 16 -8.67 -14.63 -2.46
N VAL A 17 -8.09 -13.44 -2.62
CA VAL A 17 -8.33 -12.29 -1.73
C VAL A 17 -9.42 -11.38 -2.28
N PHE A 18 -9.28 -10.94 -3.53
CA PHE A 18 -10.18 -9.95 -4.12
C PHE A 18 -11.41 -10.56 -4.80
N GLY A 19 -11.41 -11.87 -5.04
CA GLY A 19 -12.57 -12.58 -5.60
C GLY A 19 -12.83 -12.32 -7.09
N HIS A 20 -11.86 -11.83 -7.83
CA HIS A 20 -11.97 -11.60 -9.26
C HIS A 20 -11.34 -12.75 -10.06
N PRO A 21 -12.01 -13.26 -11.12
CA PRO A 21 -11.48 -14.40 -11.88
C PRO A 21 -10.29 -14.03 -12.77
N ALA A 22 -10.21 -12.78 -13.23
CA ALA A 22 -9.18 -12.30 -14.15
C ALA A 22 -8.96 -10.80 -14.03
N PHE A 23 -7.78 -10.35 -14.43
CA PHE A 23 -7.50 -8.91 -14.58
C PHE A 23 -8.28 -8.35 -15.77
N ARG A 24 -8.60 -7.05 -15.68
CA ARG A 24 -9.27 -6.30 -16.75
C ARG A 24 -8.34 -5.24 -17.33
N GLY A 25 -8.42 -5.03 -18.65
CA GLY A 25 -7.63 -4.01 -19.34
C GLY A 25 -6.14 -4.11 -19.01
N ALA A 26 -5.55 -2.99 -18.61
CA ALA A 26 -4.12 -2.87 -18.30
C ALA A 26 -3.75 -3.28 -16.86
N GLN A 27 -4.68 -3.80 -16.08
CA GLN A 27 -4.41 -4.09 -14.64
C GLN A 27 -3.23 -5.04 -14.44
N ALA A 28 -3.13 -6.13 -15.20
CA ALA A 28 -2.04 -7.09 -15.04
C ALA A 28 -0.66 -6.46 -15.27
N GLU A 29 -0.55 -5.63 -16.31
CA GLU A 29 0.67 -4.92 -16.65
C GLU A 29 1.06 -3.92 -15.54
N ILE A 30 0.09 -3.14 -15.07
CA ILE A 30 0.31 -2.15 -14.01
C ILE A 30 0.73 -2.83 -12.70
N VAL A 31 -0.01 -3.86 -12.29
CA VAL A 31 0.28 -4.61 -11.06
C VAL A 31 1.68 -5.22 -11.11
N GLY A 32 2.04 -5.85 -12.21
CA GLY A 32 3.37 -6.44 -12.38
C GLY A 32 4.49 -5.39 -12.34
N HIS A 33 4.29 -4.25 -12.99
CA HIS A 33 5.27 -3.17 -13.00
C HIS A 33 5.49 -2.57 -11.61
N VAL A 34 4.42 -2.28 -10.88
CA VAL A 34 4.49 -1.72 -9.53
C VAL A 34 5.04 -2.74 -8.54
N ALA A 35 4.62 -4.00 -8.63
CA ALA A 35 5.14 -5.07 -7.77
C ALA A 35 6.65 -5.28 -7.95
N ALA A 36 7.16 -5.07 -9.16
CA ALA A 36 8.60 -5.15 -9.45
C ALA A 36 9.40 -3.90 -9.00
N GLY A 37 8.73 -2.90 -8.41
CA GLY A 37 9.37 -1.69 -7.90
C GLY A 37 9.35 -0.51 -8.87
N GLY A 38 8.66 -0.60 -10.01
CA GLY A 38 8.54 0.49 -10.98
C GLY A 38 7.54 1.56 -10.56
N ASP A 39 7.74 2.77 -11.08
CA ASP A 39 6.81 3.87 -10.93
C ASP A 39 5.77 3.84 -12.05
N ALA A 40 4.54 4.27 -11.77
CA ALA A 40 3.47 4.28 -12.76
C ALA A 40 2.54 5.48 -12.56
N LEU A 41 2.15 6.10 -13.66
CA LEU A 41 1.03 7.02 -13.72
C LEU A 41 -0.14 6.31 -14.39
N VAL A 42 -1.24 6.14 -13.65
CA VAL A 42 -2.39 5.35 -14.11
C VAL A 42 -3.60 6.26 -14.26
N LEU A 43 -4.09 6.39 -15.47
CA LEU A 43 -5.29 7.14 -15.80
C LEU A 43 -6.38 6.17 -16.26
N MET A 44 -7.40 6.01 -15.46
CA MET A 44 -8.55 5.14 -15.74
C MET A 44 -9.86 5.86 -15.42
N PRO A 45 -10.94 5.55 -16.14
CA PRO A 45 -12.26 6.07 -15.80
C PRO A 45 -12.76 5.51 -14.47
N THR A 46 -13.72 6.19 -13.86
CA THR A 46 -14.43 5.70 -12.67
C THR A 46 -15.01 4.32 -12.93
N GLY A 47 -14.82 3.38 -12.00
CA GLY A 47 -15.22 1.99 -12.17
C GLY A 47 -14.25 1.13 -12.97
N GLY A 48 -13.10 1.66 -13.36
CA GLY A 48 -12.07 0.91 -14.10
C GLY A 48 -11.18 -0.01 -13.27
N GLY A 49 -11.39 -0.08 -11.95
CA GLY A 49 -10.59 -0.91 -11.06
C GLY A 49 -9.24 -0.32 -10.67
N LYS A 50 -9.16 1.01 -10.51
CA LYS A 50 -7.92 1.72 -10.17
C LYS A 50 -7.32 1.31 -8.83
N SER A 51 -8.14 1.10 -7.82
CA SER A 51 -7.68 0.76 -6.46
C SER A 51 -6.91 -0.56 -6.43
N LEU A 52 -7.31 -1.53 -7.22
CA LEU A 52 -6.63 -2.81 -7.34
C LEU A 52 -5.17 -2.64 -7.80
N CYS A 53 -4.90 -1.65 -8.63
CA CYS A 53 -3.57 -1.38 -9.20
C CYS A 53 -2.52 -1.01 -8.14
N TYR A 54 -2.91 -0.56 -6.95
CA TYR A 54 -2.00 -0.33 -5.83
C TYR A 54 -2.25 -1.28 -4.66
N GLN A 55 -3.47 -1.72 -4.44
CA GLN A 55 -3.81 -2.61 -3.34
C GLN A 55 -3.17 -4.00 -3.51
N LEU A 56 -3.21 -4.55 -4.70
CA LEU A 56 -2.64 -5.88 -4.95
C LEU A 56 -1.11 -5.87 -4.92
N PRO A 57 -0.40 -4.92 -5.55
CA PRO A 57 1.06 -4.82 -5.38
C PRO A 57 1.50 -4.64 -3.94
N ALA A 58 0.71 -3.97 -3.10
CA ALA A 58 1.01 -3.81 -1.68
C ALA A 58 1.11 -5.16 -0.96
N LEU A 59 0.32 -6.16 -1.38
CA LEU A 59 0.36 -7.51 -0.82
C LEU A 59 1.50 -8.36 -1.39
N LEU A 60 2.00 -8.01 -2.57
CA LEU A 60 3.11 -8.73 -3.22
C LEU A 60 4.48 -8.26 -2.74
N ARG A 61 4.58 -7.00 -2.30
CA ARG A 61 5.83 -6.41 -1.83
C ARG A 61 5.93 -6.53 -0.31
N SER A 62 7.16 -6.63 0.20
CA SER A 62 7.42 -6.55 1.63
C SER A 62 7.20 -5.12 2.14
N GLY A 63 6.83 -5.00 3.41
CA GLY A 63 6.59 -3.72 4.06
C GLY A 63 5.15 -3.25 3.95
N THR A 64 4.93 -1.98 4.27
CA THR A 64 3.62 -1.34 4.27
C THR A 64 3.53 -0.34 3.11
N ALA A 65 2.48 -0.44 2.31
CA ALA A 65 2.19 0.56 1.26
C ALA A 65 1.47 1.77 1.87
N LEU A 66 1.91 2.97 1.49
CA LEU A 66 1.24 4.21 1.88
C LEU A 66 0.31 4.67 0.76
N VAL A 67 -0.95 4.91 1.11
CA VAL A 67 -1.94 5.48 0.21
C VAL A 67 -2.32 6.87 0.70
N VAL A 68 -1.96 7.89 -0.06
CA VAL A 68 -2.23 9.28 0.30
C VAL A 68 -3.48 9.75 -0.43
N SER A 69 -4.50 10.15 0.32
CA SER A 69 -5.77 10.64 -0.25
C SER A 69 -6.37 11.73 0.64
N PRO A 70 -6.92 12.81 0.05
CA PRO A 70 -7.67 13.83 0.79
C PRO A 70 -9.13 13.44 1.07
N LEU A 71 -9.60 12.32 0.53
CA LEU A 71 -11.01 11.90 0.57
C LEU A 71 -11.25 10.96 1.75
N ILE A 72 -11.59 11.52 2.92
CA ILE A 72 -11.73 10.77 4.18
C ILE A 72 -12.79 9.66 4.08
N ALA A 73 -13.96 9.95 3.54
CA ALA A 73 -15.03 8.95 3.41
C ALA A 73 -14.62 7.79 2.51
N LEU A 74 -13.95 8.08 1.39
CA LEU A 74 -13.43 7.05 0.48
C LEU A 74 -12.38 6.17 1.17
N MET A 75 -11.46 6.78 1.94
CA MET A 75 -10.46 6.02 2.70
C MET A 75 -11.10 5.08 3.70
N GLN A 76 -12.09 5.55 4.44
CA GLN A 76 -12.82 4.73 5.41
C GLN A 76 -13.49 3.54 4.74
N ASP A 77 -14.16 3.76 3.62
CA ASP A 77 -14.83 2.69 2.86
C ASP A 77 -13.83 1.67 2.31
N GLN A 78 -12.71 2.13 1.76
CA GLN A 78 -11.68 1.24 1.23
C GLN A 78 -11.00 0.41 2.32
N VAL A 79 -10.66 1.03 3.46
CA VAL A 79 -10.07 0.31 4.59
C VAL A 79 -11.05 -0.73 5.14
N ALA A 80 -12.33 -0.38 5.29
CA ALA A 80 -13.35 -1.32 5.75
C ALA A 80 -13.48 -2.51 4.80
N ALA A 81 -13.53 -2.26 3.49
CA ALA A 81 -13.62 -3.32 2.48
C ALA A 81 -12.39 -4.23 2.51
N LEU A 82 -11.19 -3.67 2.60
CA LEU A 82 -9.95 -4.46 2.67
C LEU A 82 -9.89 -5.32 3.93
N ARG A 83 -10.30 -4.79 5.07
CA ARG A 83 -10.36 -5.57 6.32
C ARG A 83 -11.32 -6.75 6.22
N GLN A 84 -12.45 -6.59 5.54
CA GLN A 84 -13.38 -7.69 5.29
C GLN A 84 -12.76 -8.81 4.44
N LEU A 85 -11.80 -8.47 3.59
CA LEU A 85 -11.05 -9.44 2.78
C LEU A 85 -9.87 -10.06 3.53
N GLY A 86 -9.64 -9.69 4.80
CA GLY A 86 -8.53 -10.18 5.59
C GLY A 86 -7.22 -9.42 5.39
N VAL A 87 -7.23 -8.31 4.64
CA VAL A 87 -6.05 -7.46 4.43
C VAL A 87 -5.84 -6.56 5.65
N ARG A 88 -4.60 -6.43 6.10
CA ARG A 88 -4.23 -5.61 7.25
C ARG A 88 -4.09 -4.15 6.86
N ALA A 89 -5.22 -3.50 6.66
CA ALA A 89 -5.31 -2.09 6.29
C ALA A 89 -5.64 -1.22 7.51
N ALA A 90 -5.07 -0.03 7.56
CA ALA A 90 -5.35 0.97 8.57
C ALA A 90 -5.43 2.36 7.95
N LEU A 91 -5.95 3.32 8.73
CA LEU A 91 -6.05 4.69 8.27
C LEU A 91 -5.57 5.65 9.37
N LEU A 92 -4.94 6.75 8.96
CA LEU A 92 -4.57 7.88 9.81
C LEU A 92 -5.13 9.17 9.22
N ASN A 93 -6.11 9.75 9.91
CA ASN A 93 -6.69 11.05 9.57
C ASN A 93 -7.19 11.75 10.84
N SER A 94 -7.82 12.91 10.68
CA SER A 94 -8.31 13.74 11.81
C SER A 94 -9.48 13.13 12.58
N THR A 95 -10.10 12.04 12.08
CA THR A 95 -11.24 11.40 12.76
C THR A 95 -10.82 10.45 13.88
N LEU A 96 -9.54 10.08 13.95
CA LEU A 96 -9.01 9.19 14.97
C LEU A 96 -8.75 9.92 16.28
N SER A 97 -9.02 9.25 17.41
CA SER A 97 -8.53 9.70 18.71
C SER A 97 -6.99 9.56 18.79
N ALA A 98 -6.38 10.24 19.75
CA ALA A 98 -4.94 10.11 19.98
C ALA A 98 -4.54 8.67 20.32
N GLU A 99 -5.38 7.94 21.05
CA GLU A 99 -5.17 6.53 21.39
C GLU A 99 -5.23 5.63 20.15
N GLN A 100 -6.23 5.83 19.29
CA GLN A 100 -6.36 5.09 18.03
C GLN A 100 -5.16 5.35 17.11
N ALA A 101 -4.73 6.61 16.99
CA ALA A 101 -3.56 6.98 16.17
C ALA A 101 -2.28 6.31 16.70
N ARG A 102 -2.06 6.29 18.01
CA ARG A 102 -0.90 5.62 18.62
C ARG A 102 -0.89 4.11 18.35
N GLU A 103 -2.06 3.46 18.39
CA GLU A 103 -2.16 2.03 18.08
C GLU A 103 -1.80 1.75 16.62
N VAL A 104 -2.25 2.59 15.68
CA VAL A 104 -1.88 2.46 14.26
C VAL A 104 -0.36 2.64 14.10
N GLU A 105 0.23 3.66 14.73
CA GLU A 105 1.68 3.90 14.69
C GLU A 105 2.48 2.74 15.28
N ARG A 106 2.00 2.17 16.39
CA ARG A 106 2.62 0.99 17.01
C ARG A 106 2.63 -0.20 16.04
N ALA A 107 1.48 -0.48 15.43
CA ALA A 107 1.34 -1.58 14.47
C ALA A 107 2.24 -1.39 13.24
N LEU A 108 2.41 -0.15 12.78
CA LEU A 108 3.34 0.16 11.69
C LEU A 108 4.79 -0.18 12.08
N ARG A 109 5.22 0.20 13.27
CA ARG A 109 6.58 -0.09 13.77
C ARG A 109 6.83 -1.59 13.90
N GLN A 110 5.79 -2.36 14.19
CA GLN A 110 5.87 -3.82 14.31
C GLN A 110 5.73 -4.56 12.98
N GLY A 111 5.50 -3.87 11.87
CA GLY A 111 5.29 -4.50 10.57
C GLY A 111 3.96 -5.23 10.43
N GLU A 112 2.96 -4.85 11.20
CA GLU A 112 1.65 -5.53 11.27
C GLU A 112 0.62 -4.99 10.28
N ARG A 113 1.02 -4.13 9.32
CA ARG A 113 0.10 -3.54 8.34
C ARG A 113 0.59 -3.75 6.92
N ASP A 114 -0.34 -4.06 6.02
CA ASP A 114 -0.08 -4.18 4.59
C ASP A 114 -0.26 -2.84 3.88
N LEU A 115 -1.29 -2.08 4.26
CA LEU A 115 -1.57 -0.74 3.72
C LEU A 115 -1.90 0.23 4.84
N LEU A 116 -1.40 1.46 4.69
CA LEU A 116 -1.79 2.60 5.51
C LEU A 116 -2.36 3.69 4.61
N TYR A 117 -3.61 4.04 4.83
CA TYR A 117 -4.27 5.18 4.21
C TYR A 117 -4.05 6.40 5.09
N VAL A 118 -3.50 7.46 4.53
CA VAL A 118 -3.14 8.67 5.28
C VAL A 118 -3.61 9.92 4.55
N ALA A 119 -4.19 10.87 5.29
CA ALA A 119 -4.53 12.18 4.75
C ALA A 119 -3.26 13.00 4.53
N PRO A 120 -3.20 13.87 3.48
CA PRO A 120 -2.01 14.66 3.18
C PRO A 120 -1.53 15.52 4.34
N GLU A 121 -2.43 16.17 5.06
CA GLU A 121 -2.11 17.00 6.22
C GLU A 121 -1.52 16.20 7.37
N ARG A 122 -1.95 14.96 7.56
CA ARG A 122 -1.39 14.05 8.57
C ARG A 122 0.00 13.56 8.16
N LEU A 123 0.19 13.27 6.88
CA LEU A 123 1.48 12.85 6.34
C LEU A 123 2.57 13.89 6.57
N MET A 124 2.22 15.18 6.46
CA MET A 124 3.16 16.30 6.57
C MET A 124 3.48 16.69 8.01
N MET A 125 2.85 16.07 9.01
CA MET A 125 3.18 16.33 10.41
C MET A 125 4.58 15.79 10.74
N PRO A 126 5.44 16.56 11.46
CA PRO A 126 6.81 16.14 11.79
C PRO A 126 6.89 14.78 12.44
N ARG A 127 5.98 14.47 13.35
CA ARG A 127 5.91 13.16 14.02
C ARG A 127 5.69 12.01 13.00
N MET A 128 4.85 12.23 11.98
CA MET A 128 4.58 11.22 10.96
C MET A 128 5.79 11.05 10.05
N LEU A 129 6.44 12.13 9.67
CA LEU A 129 7.66 12.08 8.86
C LEU A 129 8.78 11.34 9.61
N ASP A 130 8.99 11.63 10.91
CA ASP A 130 9.97 10.94 11.72
C ASP A 130 9.68 9.43 11.82
N LEU A 131 8.41 9.07 11.99
CA LEU A 131 7.99 7.66 12.01
C LEU A 131 8.33 6.97 10.68
N LEU A 132 8.02 7.59 9.56
CA LEU A 132 8.27 7.02 8.23
C LEU A 132 9.76 6.90 7.93
N GLU A 133 10.56 7.89 8.29
CA GLU A 133 12.02 7.83 8.15
C GLU A 133 12.60 6.64 8.91
N GLY A 134 12.09 6.36 10.10
CA GLY A 134 12.51 5.20 10.89
C GLY A 134 12.11 3.84 10.30
N LEU A 135 11.11 3.81 9.39
CA LEU A 135 10.63 2.59 8.74
C LEU A 135 11.28 2.34 7.38
N ILE A 136 11.87 3.37 6.76
CA ILE A 136 12.55 3.23 5.47
C ILE A 136 13.88 2.51 5.70
N ALA A 137 14.06 1.38 5.01
CA ALA A 137 15.36 0.71 5.02
C ALA A 137 16.42 1.67 4.45
N PRO A 138 17.62 1.71 5.03
CA PRO A 138 18.68 2.54 4.49
C PRO A 138 18.95 2.16 3.02
N PRO A 139 19.31 3.12 2.18
CA PRO A 139 19.66 2.82 0.81
C PRO A 139 20.82 1.81 0.78
N ILE A 140 20.76 0.88 -0.15
CA ILE A 140 21.82 -0.09 -0.35
C ILE A 140 22.77 0.41 -1.45
N ASP A 141 24.05 0.18 -1.28
CA ASP A 141 25.06 0.47 -2.30
C ASP A 141 25.02 -0.56 -3.45
N LEU A 142 25.90 -0.38 -4.45
CA LEU A 142 25.99 -1.28 -5.59
C LEU A 142 26.41 -2.72 -5.24
N ARG A 143 26.86 -2.95 -4.00
CA ARG A 143 27.24 -4.27 -3.49
C ARG A 143 26.14 -4.91 -2.63
N GLY A 144 25.02 -4.18 -2.43
CA GLY A 144 23.92 -4.63 -1.59
C GLY A 144 24.12 -4.37 -0.10
N GLU A 145 25.12 -3.53 0.26
CA GLU A 145 25.39 -3.16 1.65
C GLU A 145 24.63 -1.88 2.04
N PRO A 146 24.16 -1.78 3.29
CA PRO A 146 23.50 -0.57 3.78
C PRO A 146 24.45 0.63 3.71
N VAL A 147 24.00 1.73 3.09
CA VAL A 147 24.71 3.00 3.14
C VAL A 147 24.45 3.64 4.49
N VAL A 148 25.47 3.80 5.31
CA VAL A 148 25.41 4.51 6.58
C VAL A 148 25.96 5.91 6.35
N GLU A 149 25.11 6.95 6.52
CA GLU A 149 25.55 8.34 6.53
C GLU A 149 26.22 8.70 7.86
#